data_40503b06189dad4f3d42a97ad653ea81
#
_entry.id   40503b06189dad4f3d42a97ad653ea81
#
_cell.length_a   1.000
_cell.length_b   1.000
_cell.length_c   1.000
_cell.angle_alpha   90.00
_cell.angle_beta   90.00
_cell.angle_gamma   90.00
#
_symmetry.space_group_name_H-M   'P 1'
#
loop_
_entity.id
_entity.type
_entity.pdbx_description
1 polymer ?
#
loop_
_entity_poly.entity_id
_entity_poly.type
_entity_poly.pdbx_seq_one_letter_code
_entity_poly.pdbx_strand_id
1 'polypeptide(L)'
;MKPELKKDKIIFPDIVTWDSIHYQYYKEYDFEYDSDRKVSRFCEGIAFGADDVLCGSIEMIMGLDTRNVDISRWYDLTTTNALNMKFYANGRIDVKFKDSAAAESCFKRLRLGEIKLRDENWWPHDMYDTP
;
A
#
# COMPACT_ATOMS: atom_id res chain seq x y z
N MET A 1 -6.27 3.10 -13.14
CA MET A 1 -5.33 1.96 -13.13
C MET A 1 -5.65 1.04 -11.97
N LYS A 2 -5.47 -0.23 -12.17
CA LYS A 2 -5.81 -1.22 -11.16
C LYS A 2 -4.57 -1.97 -10.69
N PRO A 3 -4.65 -2.66 -9.51
CA PRO A 3 -3.53 -3.44 -9.01
C PRO A 3 -3.11 -4.52 -10.00
N GLU A 4 -1.83 -4.84 -9.96
CA GLU A 4 -1.22 -5.80 -10.87
C GLU A 4 -0.39 -6.81 -10.09
N LEU A 5 -0.66 -8.10 -10.33
CA LEU A 5 0.09 -9.19 -9.73
C LEU A 5 1.30 -9.52 -10.61
N LYS A 6 2.50 -9.50 -10.03
CA LYS A 6 3.73 -9.87 -10.72
C LYS A 6 4.57 -10.78 -9.85
N LYS A 7 4.54 -12.08 -10.13
CA LYS A 7 5.32 -13.08 -9.39
C LYS A 7 5.01 -12.99 -7.88
N ASP A 8 5.98 -12.58 -7.10
CA ASP A 8 5.87 -12.51 -5.65
C ASP A 8 5.50 -11.13 -5.13
N LYS A 9 5.05 -10.22 -6.02
CA LYS A 9 4.65 -8.89 -5.56
C LYS A 9 3.35 -8.43 -6.23
N ILE A 10 2.70 -7.47 -5.57
CA ILE A 10 1.53 -6.79 -6.11
C ILE A 10 1.86 -5.31 -6.20
N ILE A 11 1.55 -4.72 -7.35
CA ILE A 11 1.74 -3.29 -7.61
C ILE A 11 0.41 -2.60 -7.39
N PHE A 12 0.38 -1.62 -6.48
CA PHE A 12 -0.83 -0.85 -6.18
C PHE A 12 -0.63 0.58 -6.66
N PRO A 13 -1.31 0.99 -7.74
CA PRO A 13 -1.16 2.35 -8.25
C PRO A 13 -1.92 3.36 -7.40
N ASP A 14 -1.37 4.57 -7.32
CA ASP A 14 -2.08 5.75 -6.84
C ASP A 14 -2.67 5.61 -5.41
N ILE A 15 -1.84 5.14 -4.49
CA ILE A 15 -2.25 4.98 -3.09
C ILE A 15 -1.93 6.23 -2.26
N VAL A 16 -0.75 6.82 -2.48
CA VAL A 16 -0.23 7.92 -1.66
C VAL A 16 -0.22 9.22 -2.43
N THR A 17 -0.60 10.30 -1.76
CA THR A 17 -0.39 11.65 -2.28
C THR A 17 0.68 12.33 -1.43
N TRP A 18 1.70 12.85 -2.09
CA TRP A 18 2.81 13.54 -1.41
C TRP A 18 2.51 15.02 -1.28
N ASP A 19 3.02 15.62 -0.21
CA ASP A 19 2.92 17.08 -0.01
C ASP A 19 3.89 17.76 -0.96
N SER A 20 3.36 18.35 -2.04
CA SER A 20 4.18 18.96 -3.07
C SER A 20 4.88 20.23 -2.58
N ILE A 21 4.28 20.96 -1.66
CA ILE A 21 4.87 22.17 -1.10
C ILE A 21 6.08 21.80 -0.24
N HIS A 22 5.93 20.80 0.61
CA HIS A 22 7.02 20.32 1.44
C HIS A 22 8.19 19.83 0.58
N TYR A 23 7.90 19.06 -0.47
CA TYR A 23 8.93 18.59 -1.37
C TYR A 23 9.66 19.72 -2.07
N GLN A 24 8.94 20.74 -2.48
CA GLN A 24 9.52 21.90 -3.16
C GLN A 24 10.62 22.56 -2.32
N TYR A 25 10.40 22.68 -1.01
CA TYR A 25 11.34 23.36 -0.13
C TYR A 25 12.41 22.46 0.48
N TYR A 26 12.06 21.21 0.80
CA TYR A 26 12.94 20.32 1.57
C TYR A 26 13.46 19.13 0.79
N LYS A 27 12.88 18.86 -0.38
CA LYS A 27 13.21 17.66 -1.19
C LYS A 27 13.00 16.37 -0.42
N GLU A 28 12.00 16.34 0.44
CA GLU A 28 11.61 15.18 1.23
C GLU A 28 10.19 14.76 0.86
N TYR A 29 9.93 13.46 0.92
CA TYR A 29 8.60 12.92 0.63
C TYR A 29 7.80 12.83 1.92
N ASP A 30 6.92 13.81 2.13
CA ASP A 30 6.03 13.90 3.27
C ASP A 30 4.62 13.54 2.82
N PHE A 31 3.90 12.75 3.61
CA PHE A 31 2.52 12.45 3.30
C PHE A 31 1.69 13.72 3.31
N GLU A 32 0.86 13.90 2.28
CA GLU A 32 -0.12 14.95 2.28
C GLU A 32 -1.16 14.68 3.37
N TYR A 33 -1.86 15.71 3.80
CA TYR A 33 -2.95 15.59 4.76
C TYR A 33 -3.89 14.44 4.36
N ASP A 34 -4.19 13.56 5.28
CA ASP A 34 -5.01 12.35 5.12
C ASP A 34 -4.30 11.15 4.46
N SER A 35 -3.11 11.31 3.88
CA SER A 35 -2.44 10.15 3.27
C SER A 35 -2.03 9.12 4.31
N ASP A 36 -1.70 9.54 5.53
CA ASP A 36 -1.38 8.60 6.61
C ASP A 36 -2.59 7.72 6.93
N ARG A 37 -3.80 8.28 6.90
CA ARG A 37 -5.03 7.52 7.11
C ARG A 37 -5.27 6.55 5.95
N LYS A 38 -5.07 7.00 4.71
CA LYS A 38 -5.22 6.14 3.53
C LYS A 38 -4.23 4.98 3.58
N VAL A 39 -3.00 5.24 3.96
CA VAL A 39 -1.97 4.20 4.06
C VAL A 39 -2.29 3.25 5.21
N SER A 40 -2.82 3.74 6.34
CA SER A 40 -3.27 2.86 7.43
C SER A 40 -4.36 1.91 6.97
N ARG A 41 -5.34 2.41 6.22
CA ARG A 41 -6.41 1.57 5.68
C ARG A 41 -5.87 0.59 4.64
N PHE A 42 -4.90 1.02 3.86
CA PHE A 42 -4.20 0.15 2.92
C PHE A 42 -3.52 -1.00 3.68
N CYS A 43 -2.85 -0.68 4.78
CA CYS A 43 -2.20 -1.69 5.62
C CYS A 43 -3.18 -2.68 6.23
N GLU A 44 -4.38 -2.21 6.63
CA GLU A 44 -5.43 -3.12 7.08
C GLU A 44 -5.79 -4.12 6.00
N GLY A 45 -5.93 -3.64 4.76
CA GLY A 45 -6.22 -4.51 3.63
C GLY A 45 -5.11 -5.50 3.37
N ILE A 46 -3.86 -5.08 3.46
CA ILE A 46 -2.71 -5.97 3.26
C ILE A 46 -2.67 -7.04 4.36
N ALA A 47 -2.89 -6.66 5.61
CA ALA A 47 -2.91 -7.62 6.71
C ALA A 47 -4.00 -8.67 6.52
N PHE A 48 -5.18 -8.25 6.08
CA PHE A 48 -6.27 -9.17 5.79
C PHE A 48 -5.95 -10.06 4.60
N GLY A 49 -5.48 -9.47 3.50
CA GLY A 49 -5.19 -10.23 2.28
C GLY A 49 -4.04 -11.22 2.46
N ALA A 50 -3.01 -10.82 3.18
CA ALA A 50 -1.81 -11.64 3.36
C ALA A 50 -1.98 -12.68 4.47
N ASP A 51 -2.52 -12.28 5.63
CA ASP A 51 -2.50 -13.09 6.85
C ASP A 51 -3.88 -13.42 7.41
N ASP A 52 -4.95 -12.97 6.75
CA ASP A 52 -6.33 -13.16 7.23
C ASP A 52 -6.53 -12.53 8.61
N VAL A 53 -5.92 -11.37 8.84
CA VAL A 53 -6.01 -10.63 10.10
C VAL A 53 -6.78 -9.33 9.85
N LEU A 54 -7.77 -9.06 10.69
CA LEU A 54 -8.64 -7.89 10.52
C LEU A 54 -8.08 -6.63 11.22
N CYS A 55 -6.86 -6.68 11.68
CA CYS A 55 -6.25 -5.58 12.42
C CYS A 55 -4.91 -5.22 11.79
N GLY A 56 -4.82 -4.01 11.27
CA GLY A 56 -3.59 -3.52 10.66
C GLY A 56 -3.59 -2.00 10.67
N SER A 57 -2.41 -1.42 10.57
CA SER A 57 -2.25 0.04 10.53
C SER A 57 -0.92 0.39 9.89
N ILE A 58 -0.67 1.68 9.74
CA ILE A 58 0.61 2.18 9.23
C ILE A 58 1.80 1.72 10.09
N GLU A 59 1.55 1.38 11.35
CA GLU A 59 2.59 0.89 12.25
C GLU A 59 3.15 -0.47 11.82
N MET A 60 2.49 -1.18 10.91
CA MET A 60 3.03 -2.39 10.30
C MET A 60 4.30 -2.12 9.50
N ILE A 61 4.51 -0.89 9.07
CA ILE A 61 5.65 -0.51 8.23
C ILE A 61 6.78 -0.10 9.16
N MET A 62 7.76 -0.99 9.30
CA MET A 62 8.83 -0.82 10.28
C MET A 62 9.78 0.31 9.88
N GLY A 63 9.98 1.24 10.81
CA GLY A 63 10.92 2.33 10.60
C GLY A 63 10.45 3.43 9.66
N LEU A 64 9.16 3.48 9.37
CA LEU A 64 8.62 4.51 8.48
C LEU A 64 8.54 5.87 9.22
N ASP A 65 9.15 6.88 8.60
CA ASP A 65 8.97 8.28 8.98
C ASP A 65 8.06 8.91 7.94
N THR A 66 6.82 9.22 8.33
CA THR A 66 5.81 9.72 7.39
C THR A 66 6.14 11.11 6.85
N ARG A 67 7.06 11.82 7.48
CA ARG A 67 7.46 13.17 7.06
C ARG A 67 8.66 13.15 6.13
N ASN A 68 9.36 12.03 6.05
CA ASN A 68 10.52 11.87 5.18
C ASN A 68 10.62 10.42 4.76
N VAL A 69 9.72 10.01 3.87
CA VAL A 69 9.69 8.64 3.36
C VAL A 69 10.83 8.44 2.38
N ASP A 70 11.59 7.35 2.56
CA ASP A 70 12.68 7.00 1.66
C ASP A 70 12.13 6.14 0.52
N ILE A 71 11.97 6.74 -0.65
CA ILE A 71 11.38 6.04 -1.81
C ILE A 71 12.37 5.12 -2.52
N SER A 72 13.60 5.04 -2.06
CA SER A 72 14.59 4.10 -2.59
C SER A 72 14.65 2.80 -1.78
N ARG A 73 13.94 2.74 -0.67
CA ARG A 73 14.03 1.68 0.31
C ARG A 73 12.81 0.77 0.30
N TRP A 74 13.05 -0.54 0.51
CA TRP A 74 12.00 -1.49 0.84
C TRP A 74 11.84 -1.51 2.36
N TYR A 75 10.66 -1.13 2.84
CA TYR A 75 10.37 -1.15 4.28
C TYR A 75 9.86 -2.52 4.69
N ASP A 76 10.43 -3.07 5.75
CA ASP A 76 9.96 -4.35 6.27
C ASP A 76 8.59 -4.20 6.92
N LEU A 77 7.77 -5.23 6.79
CA LEU A 77 6.43 -5.27 7.36
C LEU A 77 6.39 -6.26 8.53
N THR A 78 5.45 -6.04 9.43
CA THR A 78 5.26 -6.94 10.57
C THR A 78 4.42 -8.17 10.23
N THR A 79 3.81 -8.20 9.05
CA THR A 79 3.01 -9.34 8.60
C THR A 79 3.89 -10.54 8.25
N THR A 80 3.28 -11.74 8.28
CA THR A 80 4.01 -12.99 8.02
C THR A 80 4.20 -13.23 6.53
N ASN A 81 3.15 -13.07 5.74
CA ASN A 81 3.19 -13.43 4.32
C ASN A 81 3.53 -12.26 3.42
N ALA A 82 3.27 -11.03 3.82
CA ALA A 82 3.75 -9.84 3.14
C ALA A 82 5.03 -9.39 3.85
N LEU A 83 6.12 -9.27 3.09
CA LEU A 83 7.45 -9.04 3.68
C LEU A 83 7.87 -7.58 3.69
N ASN A 84 7.71 -6.89 2.57
CA ASN A 84 8.15 -5.49 2.48
C ASN A 84 7.29 -4.69 1.53
N MET A 85 7.46 -3.37 1.67
CA MET A 85 6.66 -2.39 0.94
C MET A 85 7.58 -1.27 0.47
N LYS A 86 7.39 -0.82 -0.77
CA LYS A 86 8.18 0.26 -1.34
C LYS A 86 7.25 1.34 -1.89
N PHE A 87 7.59 2.59 -1.57
CA PHE A 87 6.86 3.77 -2.02
C PHE A 87 7.54 4.37 -3.25
N TYR A 88 6.74 4.93 -4.14
CA TYR A 88 7.22 5.56 -5.37
C TYR A 88 6.75 7.01 -5.44
N ALA A 89 7.52 7.83 -6.18
CA ALA A 89 7.24 9.25 -6.30
C ALA A 89 5.86 9.55 -6.90
N ASN A 90 5.32 8.64 -7.70
CA ASN A 90 4.00 8.80 -8.32
C ASN A 90 2.84 8.31 -7.43
N GLY A 91 3.12 7.97 -6.18
CA GLY A 91 2.10 7.49 -5.26
C GLY A 91 1.85 5.99 -5.29
N ARG A 92 2.52 5.27 -6.17
CA ARG A 92 2.43 3.82 -6.27
C ARG A 92 3.07 3.16 -5.06
N ILE A 93 2.51 2.04 -4.62
CA ILE A 93 3.12 1.18 -3.59
C ILE A 93 3.26 -0.23 -4.14
N ASP A 94 4.46 -0.80 -4.01
CA ASP A 94 4.68 -2.21 -4.29
C ASP A 94 4.74 -2.97 -2.96
N VAL A 95 4.08 -4.12 -2.90
CA VAL A 95 4.15 -5.02 -1.73
C VAL A 95 4.75 -6.33 -2.20
N LYS A 96 5.82 -6.75 -1.54
CA LYS A 96 6.49 -8.00 -1.84
C LYS A 96 6.10 -9.05 -0.80
N PHE A 97 5.81 -10.25 -1.27
CA PHE A 97 5.37 -11.37 -0.45
C PHE A 97 6.48 -12.42 -0.32
N LYS A 98 6.31 -13.34 0.60
CA LYS A 98 7.32 -14.39 0.85
C LYS A 98 7.51 -15.30 -0.36
N ASP A 99 6.47 -15.49 -1.17
CA ASP A 99 6.52 -16.26 -2.41
C ASP A 99 5.36 -15.86 -3.31
N SER A 100 5.34 -16.43 -4.53
CA SER A 100 4.28 -16.10 -5.48
C SER A 100 2.92 -16.65 -5.05
N ALA A 101 2.88 -17.77 -4.33
CA ALA A 101 1.61 -18.31 -3.83
C ALA A 101 0.96 -17.37 -2.82
N ALA A 102 1.77 -16.77 -1.95
CA ALA A 102 1.26 -15.79 -0.97
C ALA A 102 0.73 -14.54 -1.67
N ALA A 103 1.43 -14.07 -2.71
CA ALA A 103 0.99 -12.91 -3.49
C ALA A 103 -0.33 -13.21 -4.20
N GLU A 104 -0.44 -14.38 -4.84
CA GLU A 104 -1.67 -14.78 -5.51
C GLU A 104 -2.83 -14.91 -4.53
N SER A 105 -2.58 -15.49 -3.37
CA SER A 105 -3.61 -15.67 -2.34
C SER A 105 -4.15 -14.31 -1.87
N CYS A 106 -3.25 -13.36 -1.63
CA CYS A 106 -3.64 -12.00 -1.26
C CYS A 106 -4.45 -11.33 -2.37
N PHE A 107 -3.98 -11.46 -3.60
CA PHE A 107 -4.64 -10.87 -4.77
C PHE A 107 -6.07 -11.37 -4.91
N LYS A 108 -6.27 -12.68 -4.71
CA LYS A 108 -7.60 -13.29 -4.79
C LYS A 108 -8.47 -12.92 -3.60
N ARG A 109 -7.93 -12.96 -2.39
CA ARG A 109 -8.70 -12.64 -1.18
C ARG A 109 -9.22 -11.21 -1.20
N LEU A 110 -8.42 -10.28 -1.69
CA LEU A 110 -8.84 -8.89 -1.83
C LEU A 110 -9.62 -8.63 -3.11
N ARG A 111 -9.79 -9.63 -3.95
CA ARG A 111 -10.53 -9.55 -5.20
C ARG A 111 -10.00 -8.44 -6.12
N LEU A 112 -8.68 -8.29 -6.15
CA LEU A 112 -8.05 -7.18 -6.87
C LEU A 112 -8.22 -7.28 -8.37
N GLY A 113 -8.32 -8.50 -8.91
CA GLY A 113 -8.56 -8.71 -10.33
C GLY A 113 -9.93 -8.26 -10.80
N GLU A 114 -10.87 -8.05 -9.87
CA GLU A 114 -12.25 -7.68 -10.17
C GLU A 114 -12.50 -6.19 -10.02
N ILE A 115 -11.50 -5.42 -9.58
CA ILE A 115 -11.64 -3.98 -9.41
C ILE A 115 -11.78 -3.33 -10.76
N LYS A 116 -12.86 -2.56 -10.93
CA LYS A 116 -13.10 -1.85 -12.17
C LYS A 116 -12.46 -0.48 -12.12
N LEU A 117 -11.93 -0.07 -13.25
CA LEU A 117 -11.32 1.25 -13.38
C LEU A 117 -12.46 2.27 -13.48
N ARG A 118 -12.76 2.95 -12.38
CA ARG A 118 -13.83 3.95 -12.35
C ARG A 118 -13.31 5.33 -12.03
N ASP A 119 -12.53 5.41 -10.97
CA ASP A 119 -11.98 6.66 -10.50
C ASP A 119 -10.69 6.40 -9.76
N GLU A 120 -10.10 7.46 -9.25
CA GLU A 120 -8.81 7.40 -8.58
C GLU A 120 -8.89 6.98 -7.13
N ASN A 121 -10.08 6.74 -6.61
CA ASN A 121 -10.29 6.43 -5.19
C ASN A 121 -10.71 4.99 -4.95
N TRP A 122 -10.31 4.06 -5.83
CA TRP A 122 -10.74 2.68 -5.71
C TRP A 122 -10.24 2.02 -4.42
N TRP A 123 -9.11 2.42 -3.89
CA TRP A 123 -8.52 1.83 -2.70
C TRP A 123 -8.27 2.91 -1.64
N PRO A 124 -8.44 2.61 -0.38
CA PRO A 124 -9.07 1.41 0.20
C PRO A 124 -10.58 1.52 0.27
N HIS A 125 -11.10 2.57 -0.30
CA HIS A 125 -12.51 2.94 -0.23
C HIS A 125 -13.43 1.81 -0.71
N ASP A 126 -13.16 1.27 -1.90
CA ASP A 126 -13.99 0.22 -2.49
C ASP A 126 -13.97 -1.08 -1.69
N MET A 127 -12.96 -1.28 -0.84
CA MET A 127 -12.83 -2.51 -0.06
C MET A 127 -13.56 -2.46 1.27
N TYR A 128 -13.70 -1.27 1.85
CA TYR A 128 -14.23 -1.12 3.20
C TYR A 128 -15.57 -0.43 3.29
N ASP A 129 -15.95 0.29 2.26
CA ASP A 129 -17.19 1.05 2.24
C ASP A 129 -18.30 0.35 1.46
N THR A 130 -18.07 -0.89 1.07
CA THR A 130 -19.09 -1.70 0.42
C THR A 130 -20.14 -2.13 1.43
N PRO A 131 -21.41 -1.96 1.13
CA PRO A 131 -22.47 -2.41 2.03
C PRO A 131 -22.45 -3.91 2.20
#